data_a71fc2c03f6f80748cc3165825252454
#
_entry.id   a71fc2c03f6f80748cc3165825252454
#
_cell.length_a   1.000
_cell.length_b   1.000
_cell.length_c   1.000
_cell.angle_alpha   90.00
_cell.angle_beta   90.00
_cell.angle_gamma   90.00
#
_symmetry.space_group_name_H-M   'P 1'
#
loop_
_entity.id
_entity.type
_entity.pdbx_description
1 polymer ?
#
loop_
_entity_poly.entity_id
_entity_poly.type
_entity_poly.pdbx_seq_one_letter_code
_entity_poly.pdbx_strand_id
1 'polypeptide(L)'
;MLELIPFLLERLGIMIILAFILAQWGPTRRLLRQPEAGWQFRVLVLFFATYGILSNYTGVKVDLAEFLPHAWLEEVDGTSAIANTRTMIVVISGLLAGPLGGLMTGLIVGVHRYSLGGFTAFACALSTVIAGGVSGLLRSYWRDRLSSQALLPVCLTAFLMLFEMSLILLFARPFDAAVELVQFIFVPMTLINVLGVWLFLSIIRLAAREEETVRAREAERSLHIADLTLPHLTRGLHIHTAEAVAEILLQQTRAEAVSLTDRSVILAHIGIGSDHHQAGSHWTTKPTEHVLQDGQVRLVTERLDIGCPVRDCPLQAGIIAPLIVGETTIGTLKVYYPHAELLDAVEVELIEGLAKLFSTQLALGNAERQAGLLKDAEIRALEAQIHPHFLFNAINTIYALCRTDVEQARTLLLELSTFFRSNLQGARSTKIPLQKELEHIEAYTSLEAARFPNRPFLDIDLADETTALLVPPFILQPLIENAFLHAFSSEQTGYVGVTAWCEADQLCLEVVDNGRGIDASRLARLGREVVPSSGTGTALFNTAERIRSLYGEKGQFTITSDGQNGTTIAIRLPIEVRKEIQHAHFVD
;
A
#
# COMPACT_ATOMS: atom_id res chain seq x y z
N MET A 1 -20.68 30.28 55.41
CA MET A 1 -19.88 29.40 54.55
C MET A 1 -20.71 28.42 53.73
N LEU A 2 -21.60 27.58 54.32
CA LEU A 2 -22.44 26.65 53.60
C LEU A 2 -23.51 27.32 52.70
N GLU A 3 -23.96 28.49 53.03
CA GLU A 3 -24.93 29.27 52.25
C GLU A 3 -24.43 29.76 50.89
N LEU A 4 -23.11 29.80 50.67
CA LEU A 4 -22.49 30.14 49.39
C LEU A 4 -22.60 29.00 48.34
N ILE A 5 -22.63 27.76 48.82
CA ILE A 5 -22.60 26.56 47.97
C ILE A 5 -23.77 26.50 46.98
N PRO A 6 -25.05 26.74 47.34
CA PRO A 6 -26.17 26.69 46.40
C PRO A 6 -25.99 27.65 45.22
N PHE A 7 -25.52 28.86 45.44
CA PHE A 7 -25.31 29.85 44.40
C PHE A 7 -24.19 29.50 43.45
N LEU A 8 -23.09 28.92 43.96
CA LEU A 8 -21.98 28.44 43.15
C LEU A 8 -22.38 27.17 42.37
N LEU A 9 -23.23 26.29 42.93
CA LEU A 9 -23.79 25.13 42.26
C LEU A 9 -24.65 25.50 41.06
N GLU A 10 -25.44 26.57 41.16
CA GLU A 10 -26.23 27.08 40.00
C GLU A 10 -25.29 27.43 38.81
N ARG A 11 -24.18 28.13 39.08
CA ARG A 11 -23.17 28.48 38.07
C ARG A 11 -22.47 27.25 37.51
N LEU A 12 -22.22 26.25 38.35
CA LEU A 12 -21.69 24.95 37.93
C LEU A 12 -22.67 24.24 36.96
N GLY A 13 -23.98 24.30 37.22
CA GLY A 13 -24.99 23.72 36.35
C GLY A 13 -24.95 24.32 34.94
N ILE A 14 -24.82 25.66 34.82
CA ILE A 14 -24.65 26.32 33.53
C ILE A 14 -23.39 25.81 32.82
N MET A 15 -22.29 25.64 33.53
CA MET A 15 -21.03 25.15 32.99
C MET A 15 -21.14 23.71 32.47
N ILE A 16 -21.91 22.86 33.15
CA ILE A 16 -22.18 21.48 32.69
C ILE A 16 -22.97 21.48 31.36
N ILE A 17 -24.00 22.34 31.25
CA ILE A 17 -24.77 22.50 30.01
C ILE A 17 -23.83 22.95 28.87
N LEU A 18 -22.97 23.92 29.12
CA LEU A 18 -22.00 24.40 28.14
C LEU A 18 -20.98 23.32 27.77
N ALA A 19 -20.55 22.48 28.71
CA ALA A 19 -19.69 21.34 28.43
C ALA A 19 -20.36 20.38 27.44
N PHE A 20 -21.65 20.11 27.65
CA PHE A 20 -22.42 19.23 26.77
C PHE A 20 -22.58 19.80 25.37
N ILE A 21 -22.90 21.09 25.24
CA ILE A 21 -22.98 21.80 23.95
C ILE A 21 -21.63 21.76 23.23
N LEU A 22 -20.54 22.05 23.92
CA LEU A 22 -19.20 22.00 23.33
C LEU A 22 -18.78 20.58 22.95
N ALA A 23 -19.18 19.57 23.70
CA ALA A 23 -18.91 18.18 23.37
C ALA A 23 -19.62 17.71 22.07
N GLN A 24 -20.80 18.28 21.78
CA GLN A 24 -21.55 18.02 20.55
C GLN A 24 -21.03 18.83 19.35
N TRP A 25 -20.30 19.91 19.60
CA TRP A 25 -19.86 20.81 18.54
C TRP A 25 -18.61 20.30 17.82
N GLY A 26 -18.73 20.00 16.52
CA GLY A 26 -17.65 19.43 15.69
C GLY A 26 -16.32 20.19 15.71
N PRO A 27 -16.28 21.55 15.70
CA PRO A 27 -15.04 22.31 15.82
C PRO A 27 -14.26 22.06 17.10
N THR A 28 -14.93 21.88 18.25
CA THR A 28 -14.28 21.57 19.53
C THR A 28 -13.59 20.19 19.47
N ARG A 29 -14.23 19.21 18.85
CA ARG A 29 -13.66 17.87 18.67
C ARG A 29 -12.38 17.90 17.82
N ARG A 30 -12.32 18.76 16.79
CA ARG A 30 -11.12 18.94 15.95
C ARG A 30 -9.99 19.63 16.72
N LEU A 31 -10.32 20.66 17.55
CA LEU A 31 -9.34 21.37 18.38
C LEU A 31 -8.70 20.51 19.46
N LEU A 32 -9.40 19.50 19.96
CA LEU A 32 -8.83 18.53 20.90
C LEU A 32 -7.72 17.69 20.23
N ARG A 33 -7.80 17.47 18.92
CA ARG A 33 -6.83 16.68 18.13
C ARG A 33 -5.69 17.51 17.55
N GLN A 34 -6.00 18.69 16.99
CA GLN A 34 -5.01 19.55 16.32
C GLN A 34 -5.16 21.01 16.79
N PRO A 35 -4.22 21.54 17.57
CA PRO A 35 -4.31 22.84 18.20
C PRO A 35 -3.84 24.02 17.34
N GLU A 36 -3.77 23.90 16.02
CA GLU A 36 -3.17 24.93 15.19
C GLU A 36 -4.11 26.08 14.86
N ALA A 37 -3.55 27.28 14.92
CA ALA A 37 -4.05 28.61 14.76
C ALA A 37 -5.03 28.84 13.58
N GLY A 38 -6.28 28.43 13.77
CA GLY A 38 -7.38 28.72 12.83
C GLY A 38 -8.46 29.59 13.45
N TRP A 39 -9.53 29.86 12.70
CA TRP A 39 -10.72 30.56 13.20
C TRP A 39 -11.32 29.85 14.42
N GLN A 40 -11.20 28.53 14.51
CA GLN A 40 -11.69 27.69 15.60
C GLN A 40 -11.03 28.01 16.93
N PHE A 41 -9.72 28.25 16.95
CA PHE A 41 -8.99 28.71 18.14
C PHE A 41 -9.53 30.05 18.63
N ARG A 42 -9.73 31.01 17.72
CA ARG A 42 -10.26 32.35 18.06
C ARG A 42 -11.66 32.26 18.64
N VAL A 43 -12.52 31.42 18.07
CA VAL A 43 -13.89 31.18 18.55
C VAL A 43 -13.87 30.58 19.96
N LEU A 44 -12.97 29.62 20.24
CA LEU A 44 -12.87 28.98 21.54
C LEU A 44 -12.40 29.97 22.62
N VAL A 45 -11.38 30.78 22.32
CA VAL A 45 -10.90 31.84 23.23
C VAL A 45 -12.01 32.87 23.49
N LEU A 46 -12.71 33.34 22.45
CA LEU A 46 -13.81 34.27 22.58
C LEU A 46 -14.95 33.70 23.44
N PHE A 47 -15.29 32.42 23.22
CA PHE A 47 -16.32 31.72 23.98
C PHE A 47 -15.99 31.67 25.47
N PHE A 48 -14.78 31.20 25.83
CA PHE A 48 -14.39 31.14 27.24
C PHE A 48 -14.17 32.51 27.85
N ALA A 49 -13.67 33.50 27.10
CA ALA A 49 -13.53 34.86 27.59
C ALA A 49 -14.92 35.50 27.89
N THR A 50 -15.88 35.34 26.96
CA THR A 50 -17.27 35.84 27.17
C THR A 50 -17.90 35.17 28.38
N TYR A 51 -17.76 33.86 28.52
CA TYR A 51 -18.29 33.13 29.67
C TYR A 51 -17.56 33.50 30.99
N GLY A 52 -16.27 33.75 30.96
CA GLY A 52 -15.51 34.25 32.09
C GLY A 52 -15.94 35.64 32.53
N ILE A 53 -16.25 36.55 31.59
CA ILE A 53 -16.82 37.86 31.84
C ILE A 53 -18.22 37.70 32.46
N LEU A 54 -19.07 36.86 31.92
CA LEU A 54 -20.38 36.56 32.46
C LEU A 54 -20.30 36.02 33.90
N SER A 55 -19.32 35.14 34.18
CA SER A 55 -19.05 34.62 35.54
C SER A 55 -18.63 35.71 36.52
N ASN A 56 -17.96 36.77 36.05
CA ASN A 56 -17.65 37.94 36.90
C ASN A 56 -18.89 38.73 37.25
N TYR A 57 -19.80 39.01 36.28
CA TYR A 57 -21.05 39.70 36.52
C TYR A 57 -22.05 38.93 37.39
N THR A 58 -22.09 37.61 37.24
CA THR A 58 -22.98 36.70 37.98
C THR A 58 -22.37 36.18 39.27
N GLY A 59 -21.21 36.67 39.67
CA GLY A 59 -20.57 36.28 40.95
C GLY A 59 -21.44 36.65 42.16
N VAL A 60 -21.15 36.02 43.28
CA VAL A 60 -21.82 36.36 44.57
C VAL A 60 -21.02 37.46 45.26
N LYS A 61 -21.66 38.61 45.54
CA LYS A 61 -21.06 39.67 46.36
C LYS A 61 -20.96 39.19 47.81
N VAL A 62 -19.77 39.20 48.34
CA VAL A 62 -19.49 38.85 49.73
C VAL A 62 -19.09 40.12 50.45
N ASP A 63 -19.92 40.54 51.39
CA ASP A 63 -19.66 41.63 52.30
C ASP A 63 -19.48 41.05 53.73
N LEU A 64 -18.65 41.66 54.53
CA LEU A 64 -18.40 41.22 55.91
C LEU A 64 -19.63 41.28 56.82
N ALA A 65 -20.65 42.06 56.40
CA ALA A 65 -21.88 42.28 57.17
C ALA A 65 -23.13 41.56 56.67
N GLU A 66 -23.27 41.32 55.35
CA GLU A 66 -24.47 40.72 54.76
C GLU A 66 -24.19 40.00 53.42
N PHE A 67 -24.90 38.86 53.19
CA PHE A 67 -24.95 38.16 51.92
C PHE A 67 -26.03 38.78 51.04
N LEU A 68 -25.63 39.32 49.88
CA LEU A 68 -26.57 39.76 48.88
C LEU A 68 -26.37 38.98 47.57
N PRO A 69 -27.19 37.96 47.31
CA PRO A 69 -27.19 37.33 46.01
C PRO A 69 -27.78 38.33 45.00
N HIS A 70 -26.92 39.05 44.28
CA HIS A 70 -27.35 39.90 43.17
C HIS A 70 -27.35 39.11 41.87
N ALA A 71 -28.38 39.33 41.06
CA ALA A 71 -28.47 38.68 39.75
C ALA A 71 -27.42 39.22 38.75
N TRP A 72 -26.95 40.48 38.98
CA TRP A 72 -25.99 41.14 38.07
C TRP A 72 -25.17 42.18 38.85
N LEU A 73 -23.83 42.09 38.78
CA LEU A 73 -22.90 42.97 39.47
C LEU A 73 -22.29 43.96 38.47
N GLU A 74 -22.59 45.24 38.59
CA GLU A 74 -22.01 46.30 37.74
C GLU A 74 -20.76 46.91 38.36
N GLU A 75 -20.77 47.17 39.67
CA GLU A 75 -19.63 47.67 40.46
C GLU A 75 -19.55 47.00 41.84
N VAL A 76 -18.37 46.92 42.39
CA VAL A 76 -18.11 46.32 43.70
C VAL A 76 -17.43 47.34 44.58
N ASP A 77 -18.07 47.65 45.73
CA ASP A 77 -17.54 48.59 46.68
C ASP A 77 -16.17 48.19 47.22
N GLY A 78 -15.40 49.18 47.66
CA GLY A 78 -14.04 48.96 48.18
C GLY A 78 -13.95 48.06 49.39
N THR A 79 -15.07 47.69 50.05
CA THR A 79 -15.14 46.77 51.20
C THR A 79 -15.63 45.37 50.86
N SER A 80 -16.10 45.14 49.64
CA SER A 80 -16.71 43.88 49.23
C SER A 80 -15.80 43.08 48.30
N ALA A 81 -16.06 41.79 48.18
CA ALA A 81 -15.38 40.85 47.28
C ALA A 81 -16.39 40.06 46.42
N ILE A 82 -15.92 39.42 45.39
CA ILE A 82 -16.72 38.54 44.51
C ILE A 82 -16.24 37.10 44.66
N ALA A 83 -17.15 36.20 45.04
CA ALA A 83 -16.95 34.76 44.93
C ALA A 83 -17.59 34.27 43.60
N ASN A 84 -16.81 33.60 42.73
CA ASN A 84 -17.28 33.16 41.43
C ASN A 84 -16.56 31.87 40.93
N THR A 85 -16.96 31.38 39.78
CA THR A 85 -16.40 30.16 39.11
C THR A 85 -15.41 30.50 38.01
N ARG A 86 -14.90 31.71 37.93
CA ARG A 86 -13.98 32.24 36.90
C ARG A 86 -12.73 31.40 36.73
N THR A 87 -12.10 30.97 37.83
CA THR A 87 -10.86 30.21 37.80
C THR A 87 -11.06 28.88 37.09
N MET A 88 -12.18 28.19 37.31
CA MET A 88 -12.56 26.98 36.57
C MET A 88 -12.58 27.23 35.05
N ILE A 89 -13.21 28.30 34.60
CA ILE A 89 -13.37 28.64 33.19
C ILE A 89 -12.03 28.87 32.49
N VAL A 90 -11.15 29.64 33.15
CA VAL A 90 -9.83 29.98 32.64
C VAL A 90 -8.91 28.75 32.61
N VAL A 91 -8.97 27.89 33.62
CA VAL A 91 -8.22 26.63 33.67
C VAL A 91 -8.66 25.71 32.52
N ILE A 92 -9.96 25.55 32.31
CA ILE A 92 -10.50 24.74 31.20
C ILE A 92 -10.06 25.33 29.84
N SER A 93 -10.14 26.65 29.70
CA SER A 93 -9.67 27.32 28.48
C SER A 93 -8.19 27.05 28.20
N GLY A 94 -7.32 27.14 29.22
CA GLY A 94 -5.91 26.84 29.08
C GLY A 94 -5.64 25.40 28.69
N LEU A 95 -6.28 24.44 29.36
CA LEU A 95 -6.13 23.01 29.03
C LEU A 95 -6.65 22.65 27.64
N LEU A 96 -7.67 23.31 27.13
CA LEU A 96 -8.24 23.08 25.79
C LEU A 96 -7.55 23.88 24.69
N ALA A 97 -7.33 25.18 24.88
CA ALA A 97 -6.77 26.08 23.87
C ALA A 97 -5.24 26.26 23.94
N GLY A 98 -4.59 25.73 24.98
CA GLY A 98 -3.14 25.79 25.15
C GLY A 98 -2.62 27.11 25.73
N PRO A 99 -1.27 27.31 25.73
CA PRO A 99 -0.63 28.40 26.45
C PRO A 99 -1.14 29.80 26.02
N LEU A 100 -1.20 30.01 24.71
CA LEU A 100 -1.66 31.29 24.15
C LEU A 100 -3.15 31.51 24.42
N GLY A 101 -3.97 30.46 24.25
CA GLY A 101 -5.41 30.55 24.48
C GLY A 101 -5.76 30.77 25.95
N GLY A 102 -5.11 30.05 26.87
CA GLY A 102 -5.26 30.25 28.31
C GLY A 102 -4.83 31.63 28.76
N LEU A 103 -3.67 32.12 28.29
CA LEU A 103 -3.16 33.43 28.60
C LEU A 103 -4.11 34.55 28.07
N MET A 104 -4.58 34.46 26.82
CA MET A 104 -5.51 35.43 26.25
C MET A 104 -6.83 35.47 27.02
N THR A 105 -7.42 34.30 27.30
CA THR A 105 -8.64 34.20 28.10
C THR A 105 -8.43 34.76 29.50
N GLY A 106 -7.33 34.37 30.17
CA GLY A 106 -6.96 34.87 31.49
C GLY A 106 -6.77 36.37 31.51
N LEU A 107 -6.14 36.95 30.50
CA LEU A 107 -5.94 38.39 30.37
C LEU A 107 -7.26 39.14 30.23
N ILE A 108 -8.13 38.73 29.26
CA ILE A 108 -9.43 39.36 29.01
C ILE A 108 -10.29 39.30 30.28
N VAL A 109 -10.44 38.15 30.89
CA VAL A 109 -11.26 37.92 32.06
C VAL A 109 -10.68 38.59 33.29
N GLY A 110 -9.34 38.58 33.43
CA GLY A 110 -8.63 39.24 34.55
C GLY A 110 -8.72 40.75 34.49
N VAL A 111 -8.52 41.37 33.31
CA VAL A 111 -8.70 42.82 33.13
C VAL A 111 -10.15 43.25 33.48
N HIS A 112 -11.12 42.49 32.96
CA HIS A 112 -12.53 42.75 33.30
C HIS A 112 -12.80 42.57 34.81
N ARG A 113 -12.20 41.57 35.48
CA ARG A 113 -12.33 41.42 36.95
C ARG A 113 -11.73 42.61 37.71
N TYR A 114 -10.64 43.17 37.22
CA TYR A 114 -10.03 44.35 37.78
C TYR A 114 -10.92 45.59 37.67
N SER A 115 -11.57 45.77 36.52
CA SER A 115 -12.46 46.93 36.26
C SER A 115 -13.72 46.93 37.13
N LEU A 116 -14.19 45.81 37.66
CA LEU A 116 -15.34 45.74 38.57
C LEU A 116 -15.04 46.24 39.97
N GLY A 117 -13.79 46.46 40.34
CA GLY A 117 -13.41 46.97 41.65
C GLY A 117 -13.42 45.96 42.79
N GLY A 118 -13.56 46.45 44.02
CA GLY A 118 -13.48 45.68 45.25
C GLY A 118 -12.01 45.53 45.78
N PHE A 119 -11.84 45.30 47.07
CA PHE A 119 -10.50 45.27 47.70
C PHE A 119 -9.64 44.10 47.29
N THR A 120 -10.21 43.06 46.66
CA THR A 120 -9.54 41.89 46.08
C THR A 120 -9.27 41.99 44.60
N ALA A 121 -9.64 43.09 43.92
CA ALA A 121 -9.64 43.22 42.45
C ALA A 121 -8.29 42.89 41.82
N PHE A 122 -7.21 43.46 42.34
CA PHE A 122 -5.86 43.23 41.81
C PHE A 122 -5.39 41.77 42.00
N ALA A 123 -5.55 41.22 43.20
CA ALA A 123 -5.13 39.86 43.53
C ALA A 123 -5.88 38.83 42.64
N CYS A 124 -7.18 38.98 42.49
CA CYS A 124 -8.02 38.13 41.68
C CYS A 124 -7.74 38.27 40.16
N ALA A 125 -7.45 39.46 39.67
CA ALA A 125 -7.07 39.66 38.27
C ALA A 125 -5.74 38.97 37.95
N LEU A 126 -4.73 39.17 38.80
CA LEU A 126 -3.41 38.57 38.65
C LEU A 126 -3.48 37.03 38.70
N SER A 127 -4.20 36.48 39.69
CA SER A 127 -4.39 35.02 39.80
C SER A 127 -5.03 34.43 38.52
N THR A 128 -6.01 35.13 37.92
CA THR A 128 -6.70 34.70 36.73
C THR A 128 -5.76 34.61 35.50
N VAL A 129 -4.91 35.59 35.30
CA VAL A 129 -3.92 35.60 34.21
C VAL A 129 -2.92 34.45 34.38
N ILE A 130 -2.40 34.29 35.60
CA ILE A 130 -1.45 33.22 35.94
C ILE A 130 -2.10 31.84 35.75
N ALA A 131 -3.34 31.66 36.22
CA ALA A 131 -4.08 30.41 36.06
C ALA A 131 -4.24 30.02 34.61
N GLY A 132 -4.55 30.98 33.72
CA GLY A 132 -4.65 30.75 32.28
C GLY A 132 -3.33 30.32 31.63
N GLY A 133 -2.23 31.02 31.97
CA GLY A 133 -0.89 30.69 31.47
C GLY A 133 -0.41 29.31 31.93
N VAL A 134 -0.49 29.04 33.25
CA VAL A 134 -0.04 27.77 33.84
C VAL A 134 -0.84 26.58 33.33
N SER A 135 -2.16 26.68 33.30
CA SER A 135 -3.03 25.61 32.76
C SER A 135 -2.76 25.34 31.29
N GLY A 136 -2.47 26.39 30.51
CA GLY A 136 -2.12 26.25 29.10
C GLY A 136 -0.78 25.56 28.87
N LEU A 137 0.24 25.85 29.70
CA LEU A 137 1.56 25.19 29.62
C LEU A 137 1.47 23.69 29.94
N LEU A 138 0.56 23.29 30.80
CA LEU A 138 0.33 21.89 31.16
C LEU A 138 -0.51 21.11 30.13
N ARG A 139 -1.03 21.77 29.09
CA ARG A 139 -1.86 21.15 28.05
C ARG A 139 -1.17 19.97 27.38
N SER A 140 0.08 20.11 26.89
CA SER A 140 0.80 19.07 26.17
C SER A 140 0.94 17.81 27.02
N TYR A 141 1.33 17.98 28.27
CA TYR A 141 1.49 16.88 29.23
C TYR A 141 0.14 16.18 29.53
N TRP A 142 -0.95 16.94 29.63
CA TRP A 142 -2.28 16.41 29.90
C TRP A 142 -2.91 15.75 28.67
N ARG A 143 -2.74 16.32 27.49
CA ARG A 143 -3.32 15.80 26.23
C ARG A 143 -2.88 14.37 25.92
N ASP A 144 -1.59 14.08 26.06
CA ASP A 144 -1.02 12.77 25.77
C ASP A 144 -1.48 11.70 26.77
N ARG A 145 -2.06 12.11 27.89
CA ARG A 145 -2.54 11.25 28.97
C ARG A 145 -4.05 11.39 29.24
N LEU A 146 -4.79 11.89 28.28
CA LEU A 146 -6.25 12.15 28.40
C LEU A 146 -7.03 10.90 28.85
N SER A 147 -6.58 9.72 28.51
CA SER A 147 -7.25 8.45 28.83
C SER A 147 -7.02 7.98 30.27
N SER A 148 -5.91 8.36 30.93
CA SER A 148 -5.50 7.73 32.19
C SER A 148 -5.46 8.64 33.43
N GLN A 149 -5.36 9.99 33.29
CA GLN A 149 -5.14 10.87 34.42
C GLN A 149 -6.17 12.00 34.56
N ALA A 150 -7.29 11.69 35.25
CA ALA A 150 -8.27 12.69 35.67
C ALA A 150 -7.76 13.60 36.80
N LEU A 151 -6.78 13.12 37.54
CA LEU A 151 -6.30 13.79 38.76
C LEU A 151 -5.48 15.06 38.51
N LEU A 152 -4.71 15.14 37.42
CA LEU A 152 -3.85 16.29 37.14
C LEU A 152 -4.61 17.63 37.05
N PRO A 153 -5.69 17.78 36.23
CA PRO A 153 -6.47 19.00 36.20
C PRO A 153 -7.11 19.36 37.53
N VAL A 154 -7.53 18.35 38.29
CA VAL A 154 -8.11 18.52 39.65
C VAL A 154 -7.07 19.08 40.62
N CYS A 155 -5.90 18.47 40.70
CA CYS A 155 -4.80 18.93 41.54
C CYS A 155 -4.31 20.32 41.13
N LEU A 156 -4.20 20.58 39.82
CA LEU A 156 -3.85 21.87 39.27
C LEU A 156 -4.85 22.94 39.74
N THR A 157 -6.16 22.67 39.58
CA THR A 157 -7.20 23.61 39.98
C THR A 157 -7.16 23.89 41.48
N ALA A 158 -7.02 22.85 42.31
CA ALA A 158 -6.88 23.00 43.75
C ALA A 158 -5.65 23.85 44.12
N PHE A 159 -4.51 23.62 43.47
CA PHE A 159 -3.29 24.40 43.62
C PHE A 159 -3.50 25.88 43.22
N LEU A 160 -4.13 26.14 42.09
CA LEU A 160 -4.42 27.51 41.62
C LEU A 160 -5.40 28.25 42.53
N MET A 161 -6.36 27.55 43.13
CA MET A 161 -7.26 28.12 44.15
C MET A 161 -6.49 28.49 45.41
N LEU A 162 -5.59 27.63 45.90
CA LEU A 162 -4.70 27.93 47.01
C LEU A 162 -3.82 29.15 46.70
N PHE A 163 -3.27 29.19 45.48
CA PHE A 163 -2.46 30.33 45.00
C PHE A 163 -3.28 31.63 44.96
N GLU A 164 -4.53 31.60 44.45
CA GLU A 164 -5.44 32.76 44.46
C GLU A 164 -5.67 33.29 45.89
N MET A 165 -5.96 32.41 46.86
CA MET A 165 -6.11 32.79 48.25
C MET A 165 -4.85 33.41 48.85
N SER A 166 -3.67 32.85 48.51
CA SER A 166 -2.38 33.42 48.96
C SER A 166 -2.14 34.82 48.37
N LEU A 167 -2.51 35.07 47.12
CA LEU A 167 -2.42 36.41 46.52
C LEU A 167 -3.40 37.40 47.16
N ILE A 168 -4.61 36.97 47.55
CA ILE A 168 -5.56 37.81 48.28
C ILE A 168 -4.96 38.23 49.63
N LEU A 169 -4.39 37.30 50.40
CA LEU A 169 -3.75 37.64 51.69
C LEU A 169 -2.53 38.56 51.53
N LEU A 170 -1.81 38.46 50.41
CA LEU A 170 -0.62 39.27 50.15
C LEU A 170 -0.96 40.71 49.75
N PHE A 171 -1.92 40.90 48.86
CA PHE A 171 -2.19 42.17 48.19
C PHE A 171 -3.45 42.92 48.69
N ALA A 172 -4.45 42.20 49.22
CA ALA A 172 -5.69 42.87 49.66
C ALA A 172 -5.49 43.61 51.00
N ARG A 173 -6.13 44.75 51.11
CA ARG A 173 -6.09 45.59 52.32
C ARG A 173 -7.49 46.06 52.64
N PRO A 174 -7.93 46.10 53.91
CA PRO A 174 -7.18 45.76 55.13
C PRO A 174 -6.93 44.24 55.27
N PHE A 175 -5.81 43.84 55.90
CA PHE A 175 -5.38 42.45 56.05
C PHE A 175 -6.38 41.57 56.81
N ASP A 176 -6.96 42.13 57.93
CA ASP A 176 -7.93 41.40 58.74
C ASP A 176 -9.18 41.01 57.92
N ALA A 177 -9.68 41.93 57.11
CA ALA A 177 -10.78 41.65 56.20
C ALA A 177 -10.44 40.59 55.14
N ALA A 178 -9.19 40.61 54.65
CA ALA A 178 -8.72 39.57 53.69
C ALA A 178 -8.66 38.18 54.34
N VAL A 179 -8.23 38.07 55.62
CA VAL A 179 -8.19 36.80 56.37
C VAL A 179 -9.61 36.27 56.60
N GLU A 180 -10.52 37.09 57.03
CA GLU A 180 -11.92 36.72 57.25
C GLU A 180 -12.60 36.27 55.96
N LEU A 181 -12.40 36.97 54.87
CA LEU A 181 -12.88 36.61 53.56
C LEU A 181 -12.35 35.26 53.11
N VAL A 182 -11.03 35.03 53.18
CA VAL A 182 -10.40 33.77 52.76
C VAL A 182 -10.91 32.59 53.59
N GLN A 183 -11.05 32.73 54.89
CA GLN A 183 -11.63 31.67 55.73
C GLN A 183 -13.05 31.32 55.33
N PHE A 184 -13.80 32.30 54.82
CA PHE A 184 -15.19 32.12 54.40
C PHE A 184 -15.32 31.47 53.03
N ILE A 185 -14.59 31.96 51.98
CA ILE A 185 -14.76 31.56 50.58
C ILE A 185 -13.87 30.38 50.16
N PHE A 186 -12.76 30.08 50.87
CA PHE A 186 -11.75 29.10 50.44
C PHE A 186 -12.35 27.72 50.15
N VAL A 187 -13.07 27.14 51.11
CA VAL A 187 -13.60 25.78 50.99
C VAL A 187 -14.68 25.69 49.91
N PRO A 188 -15.75 26.51 49.92
CA PRO A 188 -16.81 26.43 48.92
C PRO A 188 -16.30 26.74 47.50
N MET A 189 -15.46 27.75 47.30
CA MET A 189 -14.91 28.08 46.01
C MET A 189 -13.98 26.98 45.50
N THR A 190 -13.09 26.44 46.33
CA THR A 190 -12.19 25.36 45.93
C THR A 190 -12.98 24.12 45.55
N LEU A 191 -13.93 23.71 46.36
CA LEU A 191 -14.76 22.53 46.08
C LEU A 191 -15.49 22.64 44.73
N ILE A 192 -16.17 23.77 44.50
CA ILE A 192 -16.98 23.97 43.29
C ILE A 192 -16.12 24.12 42.04
N ASN A 193 -15.01 24.87 42.09
CA ASN A 193 -14.12 25.01 40.93
C ASN A 193 -13.43 23.69 40.58
N VAL A 194 -12.98 22.93 41.56
CA VAL A 194 -12.38 21.59 41.33
C VAL A 194 -13.40 20.61 40.78
N LEU A 195 -14.60 20.54 41.37
CA LEU A 195 -15.69 19.70 40.88
C LEU A 195 -16.09 20.06 39.44
N GLY A 196 -16.16 21.37 39.17
CA GLY A 196 -16.52 21.86 37.83
C GLY A 196 -15.50 21.49 36.76
N VAL A 197 -14.21 21.67 37.03
CA VAL A 197 -13.15 21.21 36.09
C VAL A 197 -13.23 19.72 35.88
N TRP A 198 -13.41 18.93 36.93
CA TRP A 198 -13.53 17.48 36.85
C TRP A 198 -14.72 17.03 36.03
N LEU A 199 -15.92 17.59 36.26
CA LEU A 199 -17.15 17.26 35.54
C LEU A 199 -17.05 17.68 34.06
N PHE A 200 -16.62 18.93 33.79
CA PHE A 200 -16.47 19.46 32.44
C PHE A 200 -15.54 18.57 31.60
N LEU A 201 -14.35 18.30 32.11
CA LEU A 201 -13.38 17.47 31.38
C LEU A 201 -13.82 16.01 31.27
N SER A 202 -14.61 15.51 32.24
CA SER A 202 -15.19 14.16 32.14
C SER A 202 -16.23 14.04 31.03
N ILE A 203 -17.08 15.05 30.84
CA ILE A 203 -18.04 15.12 29.73
C ILE A 203 -17.30 15.15 28.39
N ILE A 204 -16.31 16.01 28.26
CA ILE A 204 -15.51 16.12 27.02
C ILE A 204 -14.80 14.79 26.70
N ARG A 205 -14.25 14.11 27.72
CA ARG A 205 -13.60 12.79 27.57
C ARG A 205 -14.57 11.71 27.14
N LEU A 206 -15.75 11.69 27.77
CA LEU A 206 -16.78 10.70 27.43
C LEU A 206 -17.16 10.80 25.96
N ALA A 207 -17.42 12.03 25.49
CA ALA A 207 -17.74 12.28 24.08
C ALA A 207 -16.60 11.90 23.12
N ALA A 208 -15.34 12.17 23.49
CA ALA A 208 -14.18 11.79 22.69
C ALA A 208 -13.99 10.27 22.61
N ARG A 209 -14.19 9.55 23.72
CA ARG A 209 -14.11 8.07 23.77
C ARG A 209 -15.21 7.41 22.95
N GLU A 210 -16.42 7.93 23.01
CA GLU A 210 -17.53 7.40 22.22
C GLU A 210 -17.22 7.45 20.73
N GLU A 211 -16.68 8.57 20.25
CA GLU A 211 -16.25 8.71 18.84
C GLU A 211 -15.12 7.73 18.47
N GLU A 212 -14.14 7.52 19.35
CA GLU A 212 -13.07 6.55 19.12
C GLU A 212 -13.59 5.11 19.04
N THR A 213 -14.53 4.76 19.93
CA THR A 213 -15.10 3.40 19.92
C THR A 213 -15.97 3.14 18.68
N VAL A 214 -16.71 4.14 18.20
CA VAL A 214 -17.49 4.03 16.95
C VAL A 214 -16.54 3.82 15.77
N ARG A 215 -15.51 4.64 15.63
CA ARG A 215 -14.51 4.50 14.54
C ARG A 215 -13.75 3.18 14.60
N ALA A 216 -13.40 2.71 15.80
CA ALA A 216 -12.73 1.42 15.95
C ALA A 216 -13.62 0.25 15.49
N ARG A 217 -14.90 0.28 15.85
CA ARG A 217 -15.89 -0.74 15.40
C ARG A 217 -16.09 -0.71 13.89
N GLU A 218 -16.12 0.45 13.28
CA GLU A 218 -16.26 0.57 11.83
C GLU A 218 -15.02 0.08 11.08
N ALA A 219 -13.83 0.40 11.58
CA ALA A 219 -12.59 -0.14 11.05
C ALA A 219 -12.52 -1.67 11.19
N GLU A 220 -12.90 -2.21 12.35
CA GLU A 220 -12.99 -3.65 12.60
C GLU A 220 -13.98 -4.33 11.64
N ARG A 221 -15.15 -3.72 11.43
CA ARG A 221 -16.17 -4.20 10.48
C ARG A 221 -15.64 -4.21 9.05
N SER A 222 -14.98 -3.14 8.62
CA SER A 222 -14.37 -3.05 7.29
C SER A 222 -13.31 -4.12 7.07
N LEU A 223 -12.44 -4.35 8.07
CA LEU A 223 -11.42 -5.40 8.02
C LEU A 223 -12.04 -6.79 8.02
N HIS A 224 -13.09 -7.02 8.79
CA HIS A 224 -13.80 -8.29 8.81
C HIS A 224 -14.43 -8.61 7.45
N ILE A 225 -15.09 -7.64 6.82
CA ILE A 225 -15.62 -7.80 5.46
C ILE A 225 -14.51 -8.08 4.46
N ALA A 226 -13.38 -7.36 4.56
CA ALA A 226 -12.23 -7.57 3.69
C ALA A 226 -11.63 -8.98 3.83
N ASP A 227 -11.57 -9.51 5.05
CA ASP A 227 -11.08 -10.87 5.33
C ASP A 227 -12.02 -11.93 4.74
N LEU A 228 -13.33 -11.77 4.91
CA LEU A 228 -14.32 -12.67 4.34
C LEU A 228 -14.33 -12.67 2.80
N THR A 229 -14.04 -11.53 2.17
CA THR A 229 -14.08 -11.36 0.71
C THR A 229 -12.77 -11.73 0.01
N LEU A 230 -11.64 -11.71 0.73
CA LEU A 230 -10.31 -11.99 0.19
C LEU A 230 -10.21 -13.31 -0.58
N PRO A 231 -10.68 -14.48 -0.06
CA PRO A 231 -10.58 -15.76 -0.76
C PRO A 231 -11.34 -15.81 -2.08
N HIS A 232 -12.33 -14.93 -2.25
CA HIS A 232 -13.14 -14.83 -3.46
C HIS A 232 -12.49 -13.89 -4.48
N LEU A 233 -12.12 -12.67 -4.08
CA LEU A 233 -11.61 -11.63 -4.98
C LEU A 233 -10.21 -11.91 -5.52
N THR A 234 -9.35 -12.60 -4.79
CA THR A 234 -8.04 -13.05 -5.30
C THR A 234 -8.14 -14.02 -6.49
N ARG A 235 -9.29 -14.72 -6.60
CA ARG A 235 -9.57 -15.56 -7.77
C ARG A 235 -10.01 -14.77 -9.00
N GLY A 236 -10.21 -13.47 -8.86
CA GLY A 236 -10.67 -12.56 -9.90
C GLY A 236 -12.16 -12.26 -9.82
N LEU A 237 -12.59 -11.27 -10.61
CA LEU A 237 -13.98 -10.81 -10.66
C LEU A 237 -14.75 -11.60 -11.71
N HIS A 238 -15.54 -12.59 -11.27
CA HIS A 238 -16.41 -13.43 -12.11
C HIS A 238 -17.74 -13.62 -11.41
N ILE A 239 -18.74 -14.21 -12.09
CA ILE A 239 -20.09 -14.42 -11.57
C ILE A 239 -20.08 -15.06 -10.18
N HIS A 240 -19.44 -16.21 -10.00
CA HIS A 240 -19.41 -16.92 -8.71
C HIS A 240 -18.72 -16.15 -7.58
N THR A 241 -17.63 -15.44 -7.90
CA THR A 241 -16.93 -14.62 -6.89
C THR A 241 -17.72 -13.37 -6.55
N ALA A 242 -18.39 -12.77 -7.53
CA ALA A 242 -19.25 -11.62 -7.36
C ALA A 242 -20.50 -11.96 -6.51
N GLU A 243 -21.13 -13.12 -6.73
CA GLU A 243 -22.24 -13.62 -5.92
C GLU A 243 -21.86 -13.78 -4.46
N ALA A 244 -20.75 -14.47 -4.18
CA ALA A 244 -20.27 -14.66 -2.80
C ALA A 244 -19.96 -13.32 -2.10
N VAL A 245 -19.30 -12.38 -2.81
CA VAL A 245 -18.99 -11.05 -2.27
C VAL A 245 -20.27 -10.24 -2.03
N ALA A 246 -21.23 -10.28 -2.96
CA ALA A 246 -22.49 -9.57 -2.81
C ALA A 246 -23.31 -10.11 -1.61
N GLU A 247 -23.31 -11.43 -1.40
CA GLU A 247 -23.98 -12.07 -0.26
C GLU A 247 -23.32 -11.67 1.07
N ILE A 248 -21.99 -11.69 1.15
CA ILE A 248 -21.26 -11.24 2.34
C ILE A 248 -21.58 -9.78 2.64
N LEU A 249 -21.56 -8.91 1.65
CA LEU A 249 -21.88 -7.50 1.83
C LEU A 249 -23.31 -7.27 2.29
N LEU A 250 -24.28 -7.97 1.70
CA LEU A 250 -25.69 -7.88 2.10
C LEU A 250 -25.90 -8.28 3.56
N GLN A 251 -25.20 -9.33 4.02
CA GLN A 251 -25.27 -9.80 5.41
C GLN A 251 -24.53 -8.88 6.41
N GLN A 252 -23.47 -8.24 5.98
CA GLN A 252 -22.59 -7.43 6.84
C GLN A 252 -22.91 -5.93 6.81
N THR A 253 -23.77 -5.46 5.91
CA THR A 253 -24.15 -4.04 5.78
C THR A 253 -25.64 -3.84 6.06
N ARG A 254 -26.09 -2.58 6.02
CA ARG A 254 -27.52 -2.23 6.11
C ARG A 254 -28.18 -2.17 4.73
N ALA A 255 -27.53 -2.70 3.72
CA ALA A 255 -28.01 -2.69 2.36
C ALA A 255 -29.24 -3.59 2.18
N GLU A 256 -30.15 -3.20 1.31
CA GLU A 256 -31.27 -4.04 0.85
C GLU A 256 -30.92 -4.78 -0.46
N ALA A 257 -29.95 -4.28 -1.22
CA ALA A 257 -29.41 -4.99 -2.36
C ALA A 257 -27.94 -4.61 -2.60
N VAL A 258 -27.16 -5.57 -3.10
CA VAL A 258 -25.78 -5.39 -3.51
C VAL A 258 -25.60 -5.93 -4.93
N SER A 259 -24.94 -5.16 -5.79
CA SER A 259 -24.63 -5.59 -7.14
C SER A 259 -23.16 -5.34 -7.48
N LEU A 260 -22.54 -6.31 -8.14
CA LEU A 260 -21.22 -6.18 -8.74
C LEU A 260 -21.34 -6.30 -10.26
N THR A 261 -20.62 -5.44 -10.97
CA THR A 261 -20.58 -5.47 -12.43
C THR A 261 -19.14 -5.52 -12.92
N ASP A 262 -18.95 -6.03 -14.12
CA ASP A 262 -17.78 -5.70 -14.92
C ASP A 262 -18.05 -4.46 -15.81
N ARG A 263 -17.25 -4.27 -16.84
CA ARG A 263 -17.41 -3.14 -17.77
C ARG A 263 -18.63 -3.26 -18.70
N SER A 264 -19.30 -4.41 -18.77
CA SER A 264 -20.35 -4.70 -19.74
C SER A 264 -21.61 -5.30 -19.14
N VAL A 265 -21.48 -6.18 -18.14
CA VAL A 265 -22.59 -6.94 -17.59
C VAL A 265 -22.67 -6.89 -16.07
N ILE A 266 -23.83 -7.20 -15.53
CA ILE A 266 -24.03 -7.47 -14.11
C ILE A 266 -23.46 -8.85 -13.83
N LEU A 267 -22.48 -8.94 -12.93
CA LEU A 267 -21.90 -10.22 -12.49
C LEU A 267 -22.74 -10.86 -11.39
N ALA A 268 -23.23 -10.04 -10.45
CA ALA A 268 -24.11 -10.47 -9.39
C ALA A 268 -25.05 -9.32 -8.98
N HIS A 269 -26.26 -9.66 -8.59
CA HIS A 269 -27.21 -8.79 -7.90
C HIS A 269 -27.98 -9.61 -6.88
N ILE A 270 -27.84 -9.27 -5.60
CA ILE A 270 -28.49 -9.99 -4.48
C ILE A 270 -29.29 -8.99 -3.65
N GLY A 271 -30.50 -9.37 -3.28
CA GLY A 271 -31.42 -8.53 -2.54
C GLY A 271 -32.62 -8.09 -3.36
N ILE A 272 -33.24 -6.96 -3.00
CA ILE A 272 -34.42 -6.44 -3.70
C ILE A 272 -34.08 -6.09 -5.14
N GLY A 273 -35.03 -6.29 -6.06
CA GLY A 273 -34.85 -6.04 -7.50
C GLY A 273 -34.13 -7.16 -8.27
N SER A 274 -33.85 -8.30 -7.64
CA SER A 274 -33.20 -9.46 -8.29
C SER A 274 -34.06 -10.13 -9.38
N ASP A 275 -35.35 -9.80 -9.44
CA ASP A 275 -36.28 -10.24 -10.47
C ASP A 275 -35.92 -9.72 -11.89
N HIS A 276 -35.31 -8.55 -11.97
CA HIS A 276 -34.95 -7.91 -13.25
C HIS A 276 -33.48 -7.47 -13.37
N HIS A 277 -32.74 -7.34 -12.25
CA HIS A 277 -31.29 -7.12 -12.25
C HIS A 277 -30.56 -8.46 -12.21
N GLN A 278 -30.60 -9.22 -13.31
CA GLN A 278 -30.06 -10.58 -13.36
C GLN A 278 -28.58 -10.61 -13.77
N ALA A 279 -27.84 -11.58 -13.20
CA ALA A 279 -26.46 -11.85 -13.62
C ALA A 279 -26.40 -12.20 -15.12
N GLY A 280 -25.39 -11.65 -15.82
CA GLY A 280 -25.22 -11.80 -17.28
C GLY A 280 -25.99 -10.79 -18.12
N SER A 281 -26.93 -10.01 -17.53
CA SER A 281 -27.62 -8.93 -18.24
C SER A 281 -26.73 -7.69 -18.37
N HIS A 282 -26.87 -6.96 -19.50
CA HIS A 282 -26.18 -5.68 -19.66
C HIS A 282 -26.76 -4.65 -18.68
N TRP A 283 -25.87 -3.94 -18.00
CA TRP A 283 -26.29 -2.77 -17.22
C TRP A 283 -26.55 -1.58 -18.18
N THR A 284 -27.59 -0.81 -17.89
CA THR A 284 -28.06 0.29 -18.78
C THR A 284 -28.13 1.64 -18.06
N THR A 285 -27.61 1.73 -16.84
CA THR A 285 -27.80 2.90 -15.98
C THR A 285 -26.67 3.92 -16.17
N LYS A 286 -27.03 5.19 -16.42
CA LYS A 286 -26.07 6.29 -16.60
C LYS A 286 -25.08 6.48 -15.45
N PRO A 287 -25.47 6.38 -14.16
CA PRO A 287 -24.51 6.49 -13.07
C PRO A 287 -23.39 5.43 -13.13
N THR A 288 -23.71 4.21 -13.56
CA THR A 288 -22.72 3.15 -13.74
C THR A 288 -21.72 3.50 -14.85
N GLU A 289 -22.23 4.00 -15.97
CA GLU A 289 -21.39 4.43 -17.09
C GLU A 289 -20.40 5.52 -16.67
N HIS A 290 -20.88 6.54 -15.94
CA HIS A 290 -20.02 7.61 -15.44
C HIS A 290 -18.93 7.09 -14.50
N VAL A 291 -19.27 6.21 -13.54
CA VAL A 291 -18.30 5.60 -12.62
C VAL A 291 -17.24 4.79 -13.37
N LEU A 292 -17.62 4.09 -14.43
CA LEU A 292 -16.68 3.34 -15.27
C LEU A 292 -15.76 4.22 -16.12
N GLN A 293 -16.20 5.45 -16.43
CA GLN A 293 -15.43 6.41 -17.25
C GLN A 293 -14.49 7.25 -16.39
N ASP A 294 -14.98 7.82 -15.28
CA ASP A 294 -14.25 8.80 -14.46
C ASP A 294 -13.59 8.19 -13.19
N GLY A 295 -13.97 6.96 -12.83
CA GLY A 295 -13.44 6.29 -11.64
C GLY A 295 -13.84 6.96 -10.32
N GLN A 296 -14.92 7.75 -10.30
CA GLN A 296 -15.39 8.46 -9.11
C GLN A 296 -16.62 7.80 -8.51
N VAL A 297 -16.70 7.80 -7.17
CA VAL A 297 -17.89 7.33 -6.46
C VAL A 297 -19.09 8.24 -6.77
N ARG A 298 -20.25 7.63 -7.01
CA ARG A 298 -21.52 8.32 -7.25
C ARG A 298 -22.54 7.93 -6.19
N LEU A 299 -23.20 8.96 -5.66
CA LEU A 299 -24.35 8.80 -4.79
C LEU A 299 -25.62 8.97 -5.62
N VAL A 300 -26.56 8.09 -5.41
CA VAL A 300 -27.88 8.13 -6.02
C VAL A 300 -28.88 8.26 -4.88
N THR A 301 -29.57 9.37 -4.79
CA THR A 301 -30.47 9.71 -3.68
C THR A 301 -31.94 9.54 -4.02
N GLU A 302 -32.26 9.44 -5.30
CA GLU A 302 -33.60 9.27 -5.79
C GLU A 302 -33.69 8.10 -6.78
N ARG A 303 -34.83 7.45 -6.83
CA ARG A 303 -35.11 6.33 -7.74
C ARG A 303 -34.85 6.68 -9.22
N LEU A 304 -35.20 7.90 -9.63
CA LEU A 304 -34.99 8.36 -11.02
C LEU A 304 -33.51 8.43 -11.39
N ASP A 305 -32.65 8.74 -10.44
CA ASP A 305 -31.20 8.85 -10.64
C ASP A 305 -30.55 7.46 -10.79
N ILE A 306 -31.18 6.40 -10.27
CA ILE A 306 -30.71 5.00 -10.51
C ILE A 306 -30.78 4.69 -12.00
N GLY A 307 -31.80 5.19 -12.68
CA GLY A 307 -31.95 5.06 -14.12
C GLY A 307 -32.34 3.63 -14.58
N CYS A 308 -32.97 2.84 -13.69
CA CYS A 308 -33.50 1.53 -14.07
C CYS A 308 -34.68 1.70 -15.04
N PRO A 309 -34.73 0.97 -16.18
CA PRO A 309 -35.80 1.07 -17.16
C PRO A 309 -37.13 0.48 -16.65
N VAL A 310 -37.10 -0.35 -15.61
CA VAL A 310 -38.30 -0.97 -15.04
C VAL A 310 -39.04 0.02 -14.14
N ARG A 311 -40.32 0.31 -14.48
CA ARG A 311 -41.11 1.36 -13.78
C ARG A 311 -41.31 1.11 -12.28
N ASP A 312 -41.40 -0.15 -11.88
CA ASP A 312 -41.68 -0.56 -10.49
C ASP A 312 -40.43 -1.11 -9.79
N CYS A 313 -39.23 -0.71 -10.22
CA CYS A 313 -37.98 -1.08 -9.57
C CYS A 313 -37.99 -0.63 -8.10
N PRO A 314 -37.75 -1.55 -7.12
CA PRO A 314 -37.83 -1.22 -5.70
C PRO A 314 -36.62 -0.45 -5.18
N LEU A 315 -35.53 -0.34 -5.94
CA LEU A 315 -34.32 0.38 -5.55
C LEU A 315 -34.60 1.89 -5.43
N GLN A 316 -34.20 2.51 -4.31
CA GLN A 316 -34.50 3.92 -4.02
C GLN A 316 -33.24 4.78 -3.94
N ALA A 317 -32.25 4.37 -3.19
CA ALA A 317 -31.03 5.11 -2.98
C ALA A 317 -29.81 4.17 -3.03
N GLY A 318 -28.63 4.66 -3.38
CA GLY A 318 -27.46 3.80 -3.45
C GLY A 318 -26.13 4.52 -3.61
N ILE A 319 -25.07 3.77 -3.39
CA ILE A 319 -23.68 4.15 -3.59
C ILE A 319 -23.13 3.28 -4.70
N ILE A 320 -22.51 3.90 -5.70
CA ILE A 320 -21.85 3.21 -6.81
C ILE A 320 -20.38 3.56 -6.74
N ALA A 321 -19.53 2.58 -6.44
CA ALA A 321 -18.10 2.76 -6.28
C ALA A 321 -17.33 1.98 -7.36
N PRO A 322 -16.22 2.54 -7.90
CA PRO A 322 -15.41 1.88 -8.92
C PRO A 322 -14.55 0.77 -8.32
N LEU A 323 -14.35 -0.30 -9.08
CA LEU A 323 -13.33 -1.32 -8.83
C LEU A 323 -12.17 -1.08 -9.80
N ILE A 324 -11.03 -0.62 -9.28
CA ILE A 324 -9.89 -0.14 -10.08
C ILE A 324 -8.71 -1.10 -9.92
N VAL A 325 -8.17 -1.58 -11.05
CA VAL A 325 -6.95 -2.38 -11.07
C VAL A 325 -5.93 -1.70 -11.99
N GLY A 326 -4.80 -1.30 -11.42
CA GLY A 326 -3.84 -0.42 -12.08
C GLY A 326 -4.46 0.97 -12.33
N GLU A 327 -4.51 1.41 -13.57
CA GLU A 327 -5.12 2.70 -13.98
C GLU A 327 -6.52 2.53 -14.58
N THR A 328 -7.07 1.32 -14.59
CA THR A 328 -8.34 1.05 -15.26
C THR A 328 -9.43 0.64 -14.30
N THR A 329 -10.63 1.20 -14.48
CA THR A 329 -11.84 0.73 -13.80
C THR A 329 -12.32 -0.54 -14.50
N ILE A 330 -12.28 -1.67 -13.80
CA ILE A 330 -12.65 -2.99 -14.34
C ILE A 330 -14.10 -3.36 -14.08
N GLY A 331 -14.77 -2.66 -13.16
CA GLY A 331 -16.16 -2.90 -12.78
C GLY A 331 -16.64 -1.93 -11.73
N THR A 332 -17.81 -2.19 -11.17
CA THR A 332 -18.40 -1.37 -10.10
C THR A 332 -18.94 -2.23 -8.97
N LEU A 333 -18.85 -1.72 -7.75
CA LEU A 333 -19.59 -2.16 -6.58
C LEU A 333 -20.76 -1.20 -6.37
N LYS A 334 -21.98 -1.72 -6.30
CA LYS A 334 -23.20 -0.96 -6.06
C LYS A 334 -23.89 -1.49 -4.80
N VAL A 335 -24.19 -0.60 -3.89
CA VAL A 335 -24.86 -0.93 -2.63
C VAL A 335 -26.11 -0.05 -2.53
N TYR A 336 -27.26 -0.65 -2.35
CA TYR A 336 -28.56 0.02 -2.36
C TYR A 336 -29.20 -0.03 -0.99
N TYR A 337 -29.85 1.08 -0.63
CA TYR A 337 -30.48 1.32 0.66
C TYR A 337 -31.96 1.69 0.51
N PRO A 338 -32.80 1.45 1.52
CA PRO A 338 -34.23 1.76 1.47
C PRO A 338 -34.53 3.25 1.37
N HIS A 339 -33.67 4.09 1.97
CA HIS A 339 -33.87 5.53 2.01
C HIS A 339 -32.54 6.29 1.88
N ALA A 340 -32.58 7.48 1.26
CA ALA A 340 -31.42 8.35 1.10
C ALA A 340 -30.81 8.84 2.43
N GLU A 341 -31.60 8.89 3.50
CA GLU A 341 -31.14 9.28 4.84
C GLU A 341 -30.07 8.34 5.43
N LEU A 342 -30.01 7.09 4.94
CA LEU A 342 -28.99 6.12 5.31
C LEU A 342 -27.65 6.30 4.57
N LEU A 343 -27.61 7.15 3.56
CA LEU A 343 -26.40 7.53 2.84
C LEU A 343 -25.64 8.63 3.60
N ASP A 344 -25.35 8.39 4.88
CA ASP A 344 -24.54 9.30 5.66
C ASP A 344 -23.05 9.24 5.25
N ALA A 345 -22.27 10.20 5.74
CA ALA A 345 -20.85 10.28 5.39
C ALA A 345 -20.06 9.01 5.82
N VAL A 346 -20.54 8.33 6.85
CA VAL A 346 -19.91 7.12 7.39
C VAL A 346 -20.11 5.95 6.45
N GLU A 347 -21.34 5.75 5.98
CA GLU A 347 -21.67 4.66 5.06
C GLU A 347 -20.99 4.85 3.69
N VAL A 348 -20.91 6.11 3.22
CA VAL A 348 -20.16 6.43 1.99
C VAL A 348 -18.67 6.10 2.14
N GLU A 349 -18.05 6.50 3.25
CA GLU A 349 -16.65 6.22 3.54
C GLU A 349 -16.38 4.70 3.66
N LEU A 350 -17.32 3.96 4.26
CA LEU A 350 -17.26 2.50 4.35
C LEU A 350 -17.24 1.85 2.96
N ILE A 351 -18.23 2.18 2.10
CA ILE A 351 -18.34 1.56 0.77
C ILE A 351 -17.18 1.97 -0.15
N GLU A 352 -16.75 3.22 -0.09
CA GLU A 352 -15.55 3.68 -0.82
C GLU A 352 -14.29 2.94 -0.34
N GLY A 353 -14.12 2.78 0.98
CA GLY A 353 -13.03 2.02 1.58
C GLY A 353 -13.03 0.55 1.16
N LEU A 354 -14.20 -0.10 1.18
CA LEU A 354 -14.37 -1.47 0.72
C LEU A 354 -14.05 -1.62 -0.78
N ALA A 355 -14.51 -0.70 -1.62
CA ALA A 355 -14.22 -0.75 -3.05
C ALA A 355 -12.71 -0.62 -3.34
N LYS A 356 -11.98 0.21 -2.59
CA LYS A 356 -10.51 0.31 -2.66
C LYS A 356 -9.83 -0.98 -2.20
N LEU A 357 -10.30 -1.59 -1.11
CA LEU A 357 -9.78 -2.88 -0.62
C LEU A 357 -10.03 -3.99 -1.65
N PHE A 358 -11.23 -4.07 -2.22
CA PHE A 358 -11.57 -5.04 -3.27
C PHE A 358 -10.72 -4.85 -4.51
N SER A 359 -10.49 -3.61 -4.93
CA SER A 359 -9.59 -3.27 -6.02
C SER A 359 -8.16 -3.80 -5.76
N THR A 360 -7.67 -3.64 -4.54
CA THR A 360 -6.35 -4.13 -4.13
C THR A 360 -6.30 -5.67 -4.12
N GLN A 361 -7.34 -6.33 -3.62
CA GLN A 361 -7.44 -7.81 -3.61
C GLN A 361 -7.47 -8.36 -5.04
N LEU A 362 -8.23 -7.73 -5.94
CA LEU A 362 -8.29 -8.09 -7.36
C LEU A 362 -6.94 -7.88 -8.06
N ALA A 363 -6.25 -6.78 -7.77
CA ALA A 363 -4.92 -6.51 -8.30
C ALA A 363 -3.90 -7.56 -7.84
N LEU A 364 -3.92 -7.94 -6.56
CA LEU A 364 -3.07 -8.98 -5.99
C LEU A 364 -3.29 -10.33 -6.68
N GLY A 365 -4.55 -10.76 -6.81
CA GLY A 365 -4.91 -12.00 -7.49
C GLY A 365 -4.49 -12.03 -8.96
N ASN A 366 -4.58 -10.89 -9.66
CA ASN A 366 -4.10 -10.78 -11.04
C ASN A 366 -2.57 -10.88 -11.12
N ALA A 367 -1.84 -10.24 -10.21
CA ALA A 367 -0.38 -10.30 -10.16
C ALA A 367 0.12 -11.73 -9.87
N GLU A 368 -0.49 -12.43 -8.93
CA GLU A 368 -0.16 -13.84 -8.62
C GLU A 368 -0.41 -14.76 -9.82
N ARG A 369 -1.52 -14.56 -10.54
CA ARG A 369 -1.82 -15.33 -11.75
C ARG A 369 -0.82 -15.08 -12.86
N GLN A 370 -0.44 -13.83 -13.10
CA GLN A 370 0.58 -13.47 -14.08
C GLN A 370 1.95 -14.08 -13.73
N ALA A 371 2.35 -14.02 -12.46
CA ALA A 371 3.59 -14.65 -11.99
C ALA A 371 3.57 -16.18 -12.21
N GLY A 372 2.45 -16.83 -11.96
CA GLY A 372 2.25 -18.26 -12.25
C GLY A 372 2.41 -18.58 -13.74
N LEU A 373 1.76 -17.81 -14.61
CA LEU A 373 1.86 -18.00 -16.06
C LEU A 373 3.27 -17.78 -16.61
N LEU A 374 4.00 -16.79 -16.08
CA LEU A 374 5.40 -16.54 -16.44
C LEU A 374 6.28 -17.71 -16.02
N LYS A 375 6.12 -18.23 -14.81
CA LYS A 375 6.85 -19.39 -14.31
C LYS A 375 6.58 -20.65 -15.15
N ASP A 376 5.32 -20.89 -15.51
CA ASP A 376 4.97 -22.02 -16.38
C ASP A 376 5.54 -21.87 -17.80
N ALA A 377 5.58 -20.63 -18.32
CA ALA A 377 6.20 -20.35 -19.61
C ALA A 377 7.73 -20.56 -19.56
N GLU A 378 8.38 -20.15 -18.46
CA GLU A 378 9.80 -20.37 -18.23
C GLU A 378 10.13 -21.87 -18.15
N ILE A 379 9.34 -22.65 -17.40
CA ILE A 379 9.49 -24.11 -17.32
C ILE A 379 9.36 -24.74 -18.70
N ARG A 380 8.34 -24.40 -19.48
CA ARG A 380 8.16 -24.92 -20.84
C ARG A 380 9.30 -24.53 -21.77
N ALA A 381 9.83 -23.31 -21.65
CA ALA A 381 10.99 -22.87 -22.41
C ALA A 381 12.25 -23.67 -22.06
N LEU A 382 12.45 -23.98 -20.78
CA LEU A 382 13.55 -24.84 -20.32
C LEU A 382 13.39 -26.29 -20.80
N GLU A 383 12.19 -26.85 -20.74
CA GLU A 383 11.88 -28.21 -21.23
C GLU A 383 12.09 -28.33 -22.75
N ALA A 384 11.75 -27.29 -23.52
CA ALA A 384 11.94 -27.26 -24.97
C ALA A 384 13.42 -27.20 -25.40
N GLN A 385 14.34 -26.79 -24.52
CA GLN A 385 15.78 -26.80 -24.79
C GLN A 385 16.41 -28.21 -24.71
N ILE A 386 15.72 -29.18 -24.13
CA ILE A 386 16.12 -30.58 -24.17
C ILE A 386 15.51 -31.16 -25.45
N HIS A 387 16.35 -31.63 -26.39
CA HIS A 387 15.89 -32.37 -27.57
C HIS A 387 15.39 -33.77 -27.18
N PRO A 388 14.08 -34.00 -26.90
CA PRO A 388 13.59 -35.26 -26.33
C PRO A 388 13.87 -36.44 -27.26
N HIS A 389 13.79 -36.22 -28.56
CA HIS A 389 14.04 -37.23 -29.57
C HIS A 389 15.50 -37.71 -29.61
N PHE A 390 16.46 -36.79 -29.42
CA PHE A 390 17.88 -37.17 -29.29
C PHE A 390 18.11 -38.04 -28.04
N LEU A 391 17.53 -37.65 -26.90
CA LEU A 391 17.65 -38.41 -25.66
C LEU A 391 17.11 -39.83 -25.79
N PHE A 392 15.90 -39.98 -26.31
CA PHE A 392 15.32 -41.33 -26.54
C PHE A 392 16.18 -42.17 -27.47
N ASN A 393 16.74 -41.58 -28.51
CA ASN A 393 17.59 -42.27 -29.45
C ASN A 393 18.92 -42.69 -28.83
N ALA A 394 19.59 -41.82 -28.09
CA ALA A 394 20.83 -42.13 -27.38
C ALA A 394 20.63 -43.27 -26.37
N ILE A 395 19.55 -43.20 -25.55
CA ILE A 395 19.23 -44.27 -24.58
C ILE A 395 18.97 -45.59 -25.31
N ASN A 396 18.21 -45.61 -26.42
CA ASN A 396 17.95 -46.84 -27.17
C ASN A 396 19.22 -47.43 -27.76
N THR A 397 20.15 -46.61 -28.27
CA THR A 397 21.43 -47.05 -28.80
C THR A 397 22.29 -47.67 -27.69
N ILE A 398 22.40 -47.01 -26.54
CA ILE A 398 23.14 -47.52 -25.37
C ILE A 398 22.51 -48.83 -24.89
N TYR A 399 21.18 -48.92 -24.82
CA TYR A 399 20.48 -50.16 -24.43
C TYR A 399 20.80 -51.33 -25.38
N ALA A 400 20.84 -51.08 -26.69
CA ALA A 400 21.20 -52.08 -27.66
C ALA A 400 22.65 -52.56 -27.48
N LEU A 401 23.60 -51.63 -27.25
CA LEU A 401 25.01 -51.92 -27.04
C LEU A 401 25.29 -52.66 -25.71
N CYS A 402 24.46 -52.51 -24.71
CA CYS A 402 24.59 -53.29 -23.44
C CYS A 402 24.59 -54.81 -23.69
N ARG A 403 24.08 -55.28 -24.84
CA ARG A 403 24.04 -56.72 -25.18
C ARG A 403 25.16 -57.13 -26.14
N THR A 404 25.79 -56.22 -26.86
CA THR A 404 26.77 -56.49 -27.91
C THR A 404 28.15 -55.95 -27.59
N ASP A 405 28.25 -54.77 -26.97
CA ASP A 405 29.51 -54.11 -26.59
C ASP A 405 29.31 -53.29 -25.31
N VAL A 406 29.56 -53.91 -24.17
CA VAL A 406 29.35 -53.32 -22.84
C VAL A 406 30.29 -52.14 -22.56
N GLU A 407 31.53 -52.18 -23.05
CA GLU A 407 32.50 -51.09 -22.84
C GLU A 407 32.13 -49.87 -23.65
N GLN A 408 31.66 -50.03 -24.89
CA GLN A 408 31.14 -48.93 -25.68
C GLN A 408 29.85 -48.36 -25.07
N ALA A 409 28.93 -49.17 -24.55
CA ALA A 409 27.75 -48.72 -23.84
C ALA A 409 28.10 -47.86 -22.61
N ARG A 410 29.15 -48.26 -21.83
CA ARG A 410 29.62 -47.52 -20.67
C ARG A 410 30.21 -46.15 -21.04
N THR A 411 31.00 -46.11 -22.11
CA THR A 411 31.58 -44.89 -22.64
C THR A 411 30.46 -43.91 -23.06
N LEU A 412 29.47 -44.37 -23.82
CA LEU A 412 28.36 -43.55 -24.29
C LEU A 412 27.46 -43.06 -23.14
N LEU A 413 27.32 -43.79 -22.04
CA LEU A 413 26.65 -43.30 -20.83
C LEU A 413 27.39 -42.13 -20.19
N LEU A 414 28.70 -42.13 -20.18
CA LEU A 414 29.52 -41.02 -19.69
C LEU A 414 29.39 -39.81 -20.62
N GLU A 415 29.44 -40.04 -21.94
CA GLU A 415 29.24 -38.97 -22.94
C GLU A 415 27.84 -38.36 -22.83
N LEU A 416 26.80 -39.17 -22.65
CA LEU A 416 25.42 -38.69 -22.43
C LEU A 416 25.32 -37.83 -21.17
N SER A 417 25.98 -38.25 -20.09
CA SER A 417 26.05 -37.46 -18.83
C SER A 417 26.76 -36.12 -19.06
N THR A 418 27.87 -36.11 -19.81
CA THR A 418 28.63 -34.89 -20.16
C THR A 418 27.79 -33.96 -21.01
N PHE A 419 27.13 -34.50 -22.03
CA PHE A 419 26.22 -33.75 -22.89
C PHE A 419 25.10 -33.03 -22.10
N PHE A 420 24.41 -33.73 -21.17
CA PHE A 420 23.38 -33.15 -20.35
C PHE A 420 23.89 -32.10 -19.38
N ARG A 421 25.04 -32.37 -18.75
CA ARG A 421 25.64 -31.40 -17.81
C ARG A 421 26.02 -30.10 -18.52
N SER A 422 26.62 -30.21 -19.70
CA SER A 422 27.01 -29.07 -20.52
C SER A 422 25.77 -28.27 -21.00
N ASN A 423 24.69 -28.95 -21.41
CA ASN A 423 23.42 -28.29 -21.77
C ASN A 423 22.85 -27.49 -20.62
N LEU A 424 22.79 -28.08 -19.41
CA LEU A 424 22.24 -27.37 -18.23
C LEU A 424 23.12 -26.18 -17.78
N GLN A 425 24.44 -26.30 -17.90
CA GLN A 425 25.37 -25.22 -17.59
C GLN A 425 25.36 -24.11 -18.64
N GLY A 426 25.34 -24.49 -19.92
CA GLY A 426 25.27 -23.53 -21.03
C GLY A 426 24.00 -22.70 -21.02
N ALA A 427 22.85 -23.30 -20.67
CA ALA A 427 21.58 -22.59 -20.55
C ALA A 427 21.57 -21.49 -19.46
N ARG A 428 22.45 -21.59 -18.46
CA ARG A 428 22.56 -20.64 -17.35
C ARG A 428 23.67 -19.60 -17.52
N SER A 429 24.51 -19.76 -18.54
CA SER A 429 25.70 -18.93 -18.76
C SER A 429 25.51 -18.05 -19.99
N THR A 430 25.90 -16.79 -19.92
CA THR A 430 25.94 -15.90 -21.08
C THR A 430 27.11 -16.21 -22.00
N LYS A 431 28.24 -16.69 -21.45
CA LYS A 431 29.47 -17.03 -22.18
C LYS A 431 30.17 -18.21 -21.47
N ILE A 432 30.82 -19.07 -22.26
CA ILE A 432 31.60 -20.21 -21.80
C ILE A 432 32.96 -20.26 -22.55
N PRO A 433 34.01 -20.87 -22.00
CA PRO A 433 35.23 -21.15 -22.75
C PRO A 433 34.94 -22.00 -24.00
N LEU A 434 35.63 -21.70 -25.12
CA LEU A 434 35.50 -22.47 -26.37
C LEU A 434 35.73 -23.99 -26.15
N GLN A 435 36.67 -24.32 -25.30
CA GLN A 435 36.92 -25.73 -24.92
C GLN A 435 35.64 -26.43 -24.39
N LYS A 436 34.81 -25.74 -23.63
CA LYS A 436 33.55 -26.31 -23.11
C LYS A 436 32.51 -26.54 -24.19
N GLU A 437 32.46 -25.68 -25.20
CA GLU A 437 31.63 -25.88 -26.39
C GLU A 437 32.09 -27.11 -27.18
N LEU A 438 33.41 -27.31 -27.30
CA LEU A 438 33.97 -28.46 -27.99
C LEU A 438 33.75 -29.79 -27.25
N GLU A 439 33.97 -29.83 -25.93
CA GLU A 439 33.61 -30.97 -25.09
C GLU A 439 32.16 -31.41 -25.30
N HIS A 440 31.25 -30.43 -25.45
CA HIS A 440 29.84 -30.68 -25.72
C HIS A 440 29.59 -31.27 -27.10
N ILE A 441 30.29 -30.76 -28.11
CA ILE A 441 30.21 -31.25 -29.51
C ILE A 441 30.76 -32.66 -29.63
N GLU A 442 31.92 -32.95 -29.00
CA GLU A 442 32.52 -34.27 -28.96
C GLU A 442 31.56 -35.30 -28.35
N ALA A 443 30.95 -34.97 -27.20
CA ALA A 443 29.94 -35.81 -26.57
C ALA A 443 28.74 -36.09 -27.48
N TYR A 444 28.21 -35.03 -28.15
CA TYR A 444 27.13 -35.18 -29.12
C TYR A 444 27.49 -36.06 -30.29
N THR A 445 28.64 -35.82 -30.90
CA THR A 445 29.09 -36.57 -32.08
C THR A 445 29.40 -38.02 -31.77
N SER A 446 29.97 -38.35 -30.61
CA SER A 446 30.18 -39.71 -30.13
C SER A 446 28.87 -40.50 -30.02
N LEU A 447 27.81 -39.86 -29.45
CA LEU A 447 26.49 -40.47 -29.33
C LEU A 447 25.83 -40.70 -30.69
N GLU A 448 25.97 -39.76 -31.61
CA GLU A 448 25.41 -39.87 -32.97
C GLU A 448 26.19 -40.89 -33.83
N ALA A 449 27.52 -40.95 -33.74
CA ALA A 449 28.36 -41.91 -34.43
C ALA A 449 28.06 -43.36 -34.02
N ALA A 450 27.81 -43.63 -32.77
CA ALA A 450 27.41 -44.94 -32.26
C ALA A 450 26.06 -45.41 -32.86
N ARG A 451 25.18 -44.48 -33.19
CA ARG A 451 23.89 -44.77 -33.81
C ARG A 451 23.97 -44.98 -35.32
N PHE A 452 24.87 -44.27 -35.99
CA PHE A 452 25.02 -44.26 -37.42
C PHE A 452 26.48 -44.48 -37.82
N PRO A 453 26.93 -45.73 -38.00
CA PRO A 453 28.32 -46.05 -38.29
C PRO A 453 28.91 -45.41 -39.56
N ASN A 454 28.06 -45.00 -40.52
CA ASN A 454 28.46 -44.36 -41.78
C ASN A 454 28.34 -42.82 -41.74
N ARG A 455 28.26 -42.23 -40.58
CA ARG A 455 28.20 -40.75 -40.42
C ARG A 455 29.52 -40.09 -40.82
N PRO A 456 29.46 -38.80 -41.18
CA PRO A 456 30.62 -38.03 -41.53
C PRO A 456 31.60 -37.95 -40.35
N PHE A 457 32.88 -37.96 -40.65
CA PHE A 457 33.96 -37.77 -39.71
C PHE A 457 34.02 -36.31 -39.26
N LEU A 458 34.14 -36.07 -37.97
CA LEU A 458 34.38 -34.74 -37.43
C LEU A 458 35.89 -34.57 -37.16
N ASP A 459 36.47 -33.52 -37.74
CA ASP A 459 37.85 -33.09 -37.51
C ASP A 459 37.87 -31.73 -36.86
N ILE A 460 38.68 -31.55 -35.82
CA ILE A 460 38.77 -30.33 -35.03
C ILE A 460 40.22 -29.86 -35.02
N ASP A 461 40.50 -28.75 -35.68
CA ASP A 461 41.82 -28.12 -35.74
C ASP A 461 41.77 -26.74 -35.10
N LEU A 462 42.40 -26.57 -33.94
CA LEU A 462 42.35 -25.37 -33.12
C LEU A 462 43.75 -24.86 -32.83
N ALA A 463 43.93 -23.57 -32.94
CA ALA A 463 45.09 -22.90 -32.35
C ALA A 463 44.99 -22.93 -30.82
N ASP A 464 46.08 -23.37 -30.13
CA ASP A 464 46.10 -23.56 -28.67
C ASP A 464 45.56 -22.34 -27.87
N GLU A 465 45.83 -21.16 -28.38
CA GLU A 465 45.40 -19.87 -27.77
C GLU A 465 43.88 -19.65 -27.80
N THR A 466 43.12 -20.40 -28.61
CA THR A 466 41.67 -20.16 -28.78
C THR A 466 40.83 -20.89 -27.73
N THR A 467 41.32 -21.95 -27.12
CA THR A 467 40.56 -22.86 -26.24
C THR A 467 39.99 -22.17 -25.00
N ALA A 468 40.73 -21.21 -24.43
CA ALA A 468 40.33 -20.45 -23.24
C ALA A 468 39.43 -19.23 -23.53
N LEU A 469 39.24 -18.84 -24.79
CA LEU A 469 38.48 -17.68 -25.20
C LEU A 469 36.99 -17.92 -24.92
N LEU A 470 36.29 -16.82 -24.54
CA LEU A 470 34.87 -16.89 -24.18
C LEU A 470 33.98 -16.74 -25.43
N VAL A 471 33.10 -17.72 -25.60
CA VAL A 471 32.08 -17.73 -26.67
C VAL A 471 30.67 -17.86 -26.09
N PRO A 472 29.61 -17.43 -26.78
CA PRO A 472 28.25 -17.76 -26.39
C PRO A 472 28.04 -19.27 -26.41
N PRO A 473 27.35 -19.87 -25.42
CA PRO A 473 27.07 -21.30 -25.42
C PRO A 473 26.19 -21.70 -26.62
N PHE A 474 26.35 -22.91 -27.13
CA PHE A 474 25.62 -23.47 -28.27
C PHE A 474 25.77 -22.65 -29.56
N ILE A 475 27.00 -22.18 -29.84
CA ILE A 475 27.28 -21.42 -31.07
C ILE A 475 27.73 -22.36 -32.21
N LEU A 476 28.49 -23.41 -31.88
CA LEU A 476 28.99 -24.38 -32.85
C LEU A 476 28.07 -25.60 -33.01
N GLN A 477 27.46 -26.06 -31.91
CA GLN A 477 26.60 -27.25 -31.92
C GLN A 477 25.51 -27.21 -33.01
N PRO A 478 24.68 -26.12 -33.16
CA PRO A 478 23.65 -26.07 -34.19
C PRO A 478 24.20 -26.14 -35.63
N LEU A 479 25.44 -25.70 -35.83
CA LEU A 479 26.11 -25.76 -37.14
C LEU A 479 26.49 -27.18 -37.49
N ILE A 480 27.05 -27.89 -36.55
CA ILE A 480 27.45 -29.29 -36.72
C ILE A 480 26.24 -30.21 -36.81
N GLU A 481 25.20 -29.99 -36.02
CA GLU A 481 23.92 -30.70 -36.15
C GLU A 481 23.33 -30.51 -37.53
N ASN A 482 23.32 -29.27 -38.07
CA ASN A 482 22.83 -29.00 -39.43
C ASN A 482 23.69 -29.71 -40.50
N ALA A 483 25.01 -29.73 -40.38
CA ALA A 483 25.87 -30.45 -41.29
C ALA A 483 25.53 -31.95 -41.28
N PHE A 484 25.45 -32.55 -40.09
CA PHE A 484 25.15 -33.98 -39.94
C PHE A 484 23.75 -34.38 -40.44
N LEU A 485 22.75 -33.53 -40.29
CA LEU A 485 21.37 -33.81 -40.68
C LEU A 485 21.10 -33.54 -42.15
N HIS A 486 21.76 -32.52 -42.71
CA HIS A 486 21.34 -31.97 -44.01
C HIS A 486 22.39 -32.03 -45.11
N ALA A 487 23.69 -32.10 -44.78
CA ALA A 487 24.73 -32.05 -45.79
C ALA A 487 24.93 -33.40 -46.52
N PHE A 488 24.66 -34.54 -45.86
CA PHE A 488 24.98 -35.86 -46.35
C PHE A 488 23.74 -36.74 -46.59
N SER A 489 23.77 -37.59 -47.58
CA SER A 489 22.82 -38.70 -47.74
C SER A 489 23.26 -39.87 -46.85
N SER A 490 22.34 -40.82 -46.52
CA SER A 490 22.57 -41.94 -45.61
C SER A 490 23.71 -42.90 -46.00
N GLU A 491 24.22 -42.84 -47.23
CA GLU A 491 25.25 -43.72 -47.77
C GLU A 491 26.58 -43.01 -48.09
N GLN A 492 26.66 -41.66 -47.87
CA GLN A 492 27.88 -40.92 -48.16
C GLN A 492 28.79 -40.81 -46.94
N THR A 493 30.06 -41.21 -47.08
CA THR A 493 31.13 -40.85 -46.16
C THR A 493 31.44 -39.37 -46.34
N GLY A 494 31.14 -38.56 -45.35
CA GLY A 494 31.35 -37.13 -45.38
C GLY A 494 32.42 -36.67 -44.39
N TYR A 495 32.74 -35.39 -44.49
CA TYR A 495 33.70 -34.72 -43.59
C TYR A 495 33.08 -33.42 -43.08
N VAL A 496 33.20 -33.18 -41.79
CA VAL A 496 32.87 -31.90 -41.15
C VAL A 496 34.09 -31.42 -40.41
N GLY A 497 34.64 -30.28 -40.80
CA GLY A 497 35.79 -29.66 -40.17
C GLY A 497 35.37 -28.48 -39.29
N VAL A 498 35.97 -28.34 -38.11
CA VAL A 498 35.84 -27.17 -37.22
C VAL A 498 37.24 -26.61 -37.05
N THR A 499 37.45 -25.35 -37.43
CA THR A 499 38.71 -24.67 -37.26
C THR A 499 38.54 -23.41 -36.42
N ALA A 500 39.51 -23.12 -35.55
CA ALA A 500 39.50 -21.89 -34.77
C ALA A 500 40.93 -21.28 -34.72
N TRP A 501 40.99 -19.98 -34.99
CA TRP A 501 42.22 -19.19 -34.92
C TRP A 501 41.95 -17.76 -34.48
N CYS A 502 43.02 -17.06 -34.07
CA CYS A 502 42.93 -15.64 -33.76
C CYS A 502 43.44 -14.81 -34.97
N GLU A 503 42.73 -13.81 -35.38
CA GLU A 503 43.11 -12.83 -36.39
C GLU A 503 42.95 -11.42 -35.83
N ALA A 504 44.07 -10.73 -35.58
CA ALA A 504 44.09 -9.48 -34.85
C ALA A 504 43.37 -9.58 -33.49
N ASP A 505 42.32 -8.79 -33.25
CA ASP A 505 41.50 -8.79 -32.01
C ASP A 505 40.23 -9.61 -32.14
N GLN A 506 40.19 -10.55 -33.09
CA GLN A 506 39.01 -11.38 -33.34
C GLN A 506 39.32 -12.87 -33.23
N LEU A 507 38.40 -13.61 -32.61
CA LEU A 507 38.33 -15.07 -32.68
C LEU A 507 37.55 -15.42 -33.97
N CYS A 508 38.19 -16.16 -34.85
CA CYS A 508 37.61 -16.72 -36.06
C CYS A 508 37.29 -18.19 -35.82
N LEU A 509 36.03 -18.56 -36.07
CA LEU A 509 35.54 -19.94 -36.02
C LEU A 509 34.98 -20.28 -37.39
N GLU A 510 35.35 -21.42 -37.95
CA GLU A 510 34.86 -21.87 -39.21
C GLU A 510 34.39 -23.35 -39.12
N VAL A 511 33.20 -23.60 -39.66
CA VAL A 511 32.65 -24.96 -39.80
C VAL A 511 32.45 -25.23 -41.27
N VAL A 512 33.11 -26.28 -41.77
CA VAL A 512 33.12 -26.67 -43.19
C VAL A 512 32.55 -28.08 -43.31
N ASP A 513 31.63 -28.29 -44.25
CA ASP A 513 31.22 -29.63 -44.69
C ASP A 513 31.48 -29.82 -46.17
N ASN A 514 31.76 -31.05 -46.59
CA ASN A 514 31.93 -31.46 -47.97
C ASN A 514 30.66 -32.14 -48.53
N GLY A 515 29.51 -31.74 -48.05
CA GLY A 515 28.22 -32.31 -48.44
C GLY A 515 27.68 -31.76 -49.75
N ARG A 516 26.38 -31.89 -49.94
CA ARG A 516 25.65 -31.48 -51.18
C ARG A 516 25.56 -29.97 -51.41
N GLY A 517 25.97 -29.17 -50.47
CA GLY A 517 25.84 -27.72 -50.53
C GLY A 517 24.40 -27.21 -50.40
N ILE A 518 24.24 -25.87 -50.53
CA ILE A 518 22.98 -25.15 -50.35
C ILE A 518 22.65 -24.39 -51.62
N ASP A 519 21.42 -24.56 -52.11
CA ASP A 519 20.92 -23.83 -53.27
C ASP A 519 20.96 -22.31 -53.05
N ALA A 520 21.31 -21.53 -54.08
CA ALA A 520 21.50 -20.08 -54.01
C ALA A 520 20.24 -19.33 -53.52
N SER A 521 19.03 -19.80 -53.88
CA SER A 521 17.76 -19.22 -53.48
C SER A 521 17.51 -19.38 -51.98
N ARG A 522 17.93 -20.51 -51.40
CA ARG A 522 17.85 -20.81 -49.97
C ARG A 522 18.98 -20.14 -49.22
N LEU A 523 20.18 -20.11 -49.77
CA LEU A 523 21.35 -19.47 -49.15
C LEU A 523 21.14 -18.00 -48.84
N ALA A 524 20.48 -17.25 -49.74
CA ALA A 524 20.21 -15.82 -49.57
C ALA A 524 19.33 -15.49 -48.35
N ARG A 525 18.56 -16.46 -47.87
CA ARG A 525 17.60 -16.32 -46.76
C ARG A 525 18.16 -16.87 -45.42
N LEU A 526 19.05 -17.86 -45.49
CA LEU A 526 19.62 -18.50 -44.29
C LEU A 526 20.38 -17.48 -43.40
N GLY A 527 20.18 -17.57 -42.10
CA GLY A 527 20.76 -16.65 -41.12
C GLY A 527 20.11 -15.25 -41.05
N ARG A 528 19.16 -14.95 -41.99
CA ARG A 528 18.40 -13.68 -42.01
C ARG A 528 16.92 -13.87 -41.72
N GLU A 529 16.36 -15.01 -42.14
CA GLU A 529 14.96 -15.36 -41.97
C GLU A 529 14.81 -16.80 -41.45
N VAL A 530 13.66 -17.10 -40.85
CA VAL A 530 13.28 -18.46 -40.51
C VAL A 530 12.91 -19.21 -41.80
N VAL A 531 13.74 -20.19 -42.19
CA VAL A 531 13.51 -20.98 -43.41
C VAL A 531 12.97 -22.35 -43.03
N PRO A 532 11.77 -22.76 -43.53
CA PRO A 532 11.23 -24.10 -43.26
C PRO A 532 12.19 -25.20 -43.64
N SER A 533 12.42 -26.17 -42.74
CA SER A 533 13.25 -27.36 -42.98
C SER A 533 12.57 -28.58 -42.34
N SER A 534 13.12 -29.76 -42.55
CA SER A 534 12.66 -31.01 -41.89
C SER A 534 12.81 -31.02 -40.35
N GLY A 535 13.47 -29.99 -39.78
CA GLY A 535 13.49 -29.66 -38.35
C GLY A 535 12.78 -28.32 -38.09
N THR A 536 13.09 -27.64 -36.97
CA THR A 536 12.48 -26.35 -36.63
C THR A 536 12.83 -25.20 -37.58
N GLY A 537 13.87 -25.36 -38.41
CA GLY A 537 14.32 -24.37 -39.44
C GLY A 537 14.87 -23.07 -38.86
N THR A 538 15.04 -23.00 -37.54
CA THR A 538 15.36 -21.76 -36.81
C THR A 538 16.82 -21.72 -36.31
N ALA A 539 17.55 -22.84 -36.34
CA ALA A 539 18.86 -22.98 -35.68
C ALA A 539 19.89 -21.95 -36.19
N LEU A 540 20.10 -21.84 -37.50
CA LEU A 540 21.05 -20.88 -38.10
C LEU A 540 20.62 -19.43 -37.87
N PHE A 541 19.32 -19.16 -37.98
CA PHE A 541 18.76 -17.83 -37.69
C PHE A 541 19.00 -17.44 -36.22
N ASN A 542 18.70 -18.34 -35.29
CA ASN A 542 18.87 -18.10 -33.85
C ASN A 542 20.35 -17.88 -33.49
N THR A 543 21.28 -18.63 -34.13
CA THR A 543 22.73 -18.42 -33.93
C THR A 543 23.17 -17.07 -34.45
N ALA A 544 22.75 -16.68 -35.65
CA ALA A 544 23.06 -15.38 -36.23
C ALA A 544 22.48 -14.21 -35.40
N GLU A 545 21.22 -14.30 -34.94
CA GLU A 545 20.58 -13.31 -34.06
C GLU A 545 21.27 -13.21 -32.69
N ARG A 546 21.68 -14.35 -32.11
CA ARG A 546 22.44 -14.36 -30.85
C ARG A 546 23.77 -13.61 -30.98
N ILE A 547 24.52 -13.85 -32.07
CA ILE A 547 25.78 -13.15 -32.34
C ILE A 547 25.53 -11.65 -32.51
N ARG A 548 24.50 -11.28 -33.27
CA ARG A 548 24.14 -9.89 -33.52
C ARG A 548 23.69 -9.18 -32.24
N SER A 549 22.90 -9.85 -31.41
CA SER A 549 22.42 -9.29 -30.13
C SER A 549 23.55 -9.08 -29.11
N LEU A 550 24.53 -9.99 -29.03
CA LEU A 550 25.60 -9.92 -28.04
C LEU A 550 26.76 -9.00 -28.47
N TYR A 551 27.07 -8.92 -29.76
CA TYR A 551 28.27 -8.24 -30.26
C TYR A 551 27.98 -7.08 -31.22
N GLY A 552 26.72 -6.88 -31.62
CA GLY A 552 26.34 -5.83 -32.58
C GLY A 552 27.07 -6.00 -33.92
N GLU A 553 27.61 -4.91 -34.45
CA GLU A 553 28.39 -4.89 -35.71
C GLU A 553 29.79 -5.54 -35.60
N LYS A 554 30.26 -5.80 -34.38
CA LYS A 554 31.57 -6.45 -34.14
C LYS A 554 31.52 -7.97 -34.31
N GLY A 555 30.33 -8.57 -34.23
CA GLY A 555 30.11 -9.98 -34.47
C GLY A 555 29.66 -10.23 -35.90
N GLN A 556 30.30 -11.15 -36.61
CA GLN A 556 29.96 -11.51 -37.97
C GLN A 556 29.57 -12.98 -38.06
N PHE A 557 28.55 -13.27 -38.86
CA PHE A 557 28.09 -14.62 -39.19
C PHE A 557 27.87 -14.69 -40.70
N THR A 558 28.63 -15.56 -41.38
CA THR A 558 28.61 -15.67 -42.86
C THR A 558 28.44 -17.12 -43.26
N ILE A 559 27.59 -17.38 -44.23
CA ILE A 559 27.38 -18.71 -44.81
C ILE A 559 27.76 -18.62 -46.32
N THR A 560 28.61 -19.50 -46.76
CA THR A 560 29.02 -19.64 -48.16
C THR A 560 28.83 -21.08 -48.62
N SER A 561 28.30 -21.28 -49.84
CA SER A 561 28.12 -22.56 -50.47
C SER A 561 28.02 -22.37 -51.99
N ASP A 562 28.58 -23.29 -52.75
CA ASP A 562 28.49 -23.27 -54.21
C ASP A 562 27.32 -24.14 -54.76
N GLY A 563 26.58 -24.79 -53.84
CA GLY A 563 25.43 -25.64 -54.19
C GLY A 563 25.79 -27.05 -54.65
N GLN A 564 27.07 -27.43 -54.64
CA GLN A 564 27.53 -28.77 -55.07
C GLN A 564 28.66 -29.38 -54.19
N ASN A 565 29.54 -28.57 -53.61
CA ASN A 565 30.77 -29.05 -52.95
C ASN A 565 30.82 -28.73 -51.46
N GLY A 566 29.64 -28.60 -50.82
CA GLY A 566 29.57 -28.38 -49.38
C GLY A 566 29.23 -26.95 -48.96
N THR A 567 29.32 -26.70 -47.67
CA THR A 567 28.99 -25.41 -47.03
C THR A 567 30.08 -24.99 -46.07
N THR A 568 30.42 -23.72 -46.07
CA THR A 568 31.30 -23.10 -45.08
C THR A 568 30.51 -22.05 -44.30
N ILE A 569 30.56 -22.14 -42.97
CA ILE A 569 29.99 -21.19 -42.06
C ILE A 569 31.12 -20.54 -41.25
N ALA A 570 31.32 -19.23 -41.42
CA ALA A 570 32.36 -18.50 -40.72
C ALA A 570 31.74 -17.53 -39.69
N ILE A 571 32.30 -17.52 -38.47
CA ILE A 571 31.92 -16.67 -37.36
C ILE A 571 33.14 -15.86 -36.94
N ARG A 572 32.99 -14.56 -36.76
CA ARG A 572 34.03 -13.70 -36.21
C ARG A 572 33.50 -13.01 -34.95
N LEU A 573 34.21 -13.13 -33.84
CA LEU A 573 33.84 -12.58 -32.54
C LEU A 573 35.01 -11.75 -31.99
N PRO A 574 34.74 -10.63 -31.28
CA PRO A 574 35.80 -9.94 -30.56
C PRO A 574 36.38 -10.87 -29.45
N ILE A 575 37.70 -10.83 -29.28
CA ILE A 575 38.39 -11.67 -28.28
C ILE A 575 37.99 -11.24 -26.87
N GLU A 576 37.49 -12.17 -26.10
CA GLU A 576 37.18 -12.00 -24.68
C GLU A 576 37.85 -13.12 -23.88
N VAL A 577 38.69 -12.73 -22.90
CA VAL A 577 39.36 -13.68 -22.00
C VAL A 577 38.65 -13.64 -20.65
N ARG A 578 38.55 -14.77 -19.99
CA ARG A 578 38.02 -14.88 -18.63
C ARG A 578 38.93 -14.08 -17.68
N LYS A 579 38.41 -12.94 -17.14
CA LYS A 579 39.07 -12.29 -16.01
C LYS A 579 38.94 -13.21 -14.80
N GLU A 580 40.08 -13.71 -14.29
CA GLU A 580 40.11 -14.38 -12.98
C GLU A 580 39.57 -13.40 -11.94
N ILE A 581 38.44 -13.74 -11.34
CA ILE A 581 37.93 -13.04 -10.16
C ILE A 581 38.89 -13.43 -9.03
N GLN A 582 39.84 -12.55 -8.71
CA GLN A 582 40.58 -12.62 -7.45
C GLN A 582 39.53 -12.55 -6.34
N HIS A 583 39.28 -13.67 -5.69
CA HIS A 583 38.57 -13.73 -4.42
C HIS A 583 39.36 -12.86 -3.43
N ALA A 584 38.88 -11.67 -3.18
CA ALA A 584 39.26 -10.92 -2.00
C ALA A 584 38.84 -11.75 -0.79
N HIS A 585 39.82 -12.25 -0.09
CA HIS A 585 39.65 -12.79 1.26
C HIS A 585 39.03 -11.69 2.12
N PHE A 586 37.76 -11.83 2.45
CA PHE A 586 37.25 -11.22 3.68
C PHE A 586 37.60 -12.20 4.80
N VAL A 587 38.66 -11.85 5.53
CA VAL A 587 38.95 -12.34 6.88
C VAL A 587 38.34 -11.31 7.83
N ASP A 588 37.61 -11.87 8.81
CA ASP A 588 37.02 -11.32 10.03
C ASP A 588 35.59 -10.76 9.91
#